data_0346c65ed56ccd19c1750c6e96e9cf16
#
_entry.id   0346c65ed56ccd19c1750c6e96e9cf16
#
_cell.length_a   1.000
_cell.length_b   1.000
_cell.length_c   1.000
_cell.angle_alpha   90.00
_cell.angle_beta   90.00
_cell.angle_gamma   90.00
#
_symmetry.space_group_name_H-M   'P 1'
#
loop_
_entity.id
_entity.type
_entity.pdbx_description
1 polymer ?
#
loop_
_entity_poly.entity_id
_entity_poly.type
_entity_poly.pdbx_seq_one_letter_code
_entity_poly.pdbx_strand_id
1 'polypeptide(L)' 'MVKAELLEVSHISKKGTSLRLSIPKKVAERIRVGGGDIVGFYTDGERVWLERMK' A
#
# COMPACT_ATOMS: atom_id res chain seq x y z
N MET A 1 -11.71 17.07 -10.30
CA MET A 1 -12.06 15.70 -9.92
C MET A 1 -10.93 14.74 -10.23
N VAL A 2 -10.56 13.93 -9.28
CA VAL A 2 -9.46 13.01 -9.46
C VAL A 2 -9.99 11.70 -10.06
N LYS A 3 -9.35 11.25 -11.12
CA LYS A 3 -9.71 10.04 -11.79
C LYS A 3 -8.82 8.91 -11.30
N ALA A 4 -9.43 7.82 -10.85
CA ALA A 4 -8.66 6.69 -10.36
C ALA A 4 -7.94 6.02 -11.51
N GLU A 5 -6.71 5.62 -11.26
CA GLU A 5 -5.87 4.99 -12.26
C GLU A 5 -5.22 3.76 -11.65
N LEU A 6 -5.28 2.65 -12.36
CA LEU A 6 -4.65 1.43 -11.89
C LEU A 6 -3.15 1.50 -12.17
N LEU A 7 -2.35 1.41 -11.12
CA LEU A 7 -0.90 1.41 -11.27
C LEU A 7 -0.36 0.01 -11.45
N GLU A 8 -0.83 -0.91 -10.62
CA GLU A 8 -0.28 -2.25 -10.63
C GLU A 8 -1.21 -3.15 -9.84
N VAL A 9 -1.07 -4.46 -10.01
CA VAL A 9 -1.84 -5.42 -9.22
C VAL A 9 -0.87 -6.30 -8.44
N SER A 10 -1.38 -6.86 -7.35
CA SER A 10 -0.59 -7.73 -6.50
C SER A 10 -1.53 -8.74 -5.87
N HIS A 11 -0.98 -9.91 -5.54
CA HIS A 11 -1.76 -10.95 -4.88
C HIS A 11 -1.58 -10.87 -3.38
N ILE A 12 -2.66 -11.11 -2.67
CA ILE A 12 -2.58 -11.26 -1.23
C ILE A 12 -2.34 -12.73 -0.93
N SER A 13 -1.28 -13.01 -0.18
CA SER A 13 -0.97 -14.37 0.22
C SER A 13 -1.22 -14.52 1.70
N LYS A 14 -1.58 -15.74 2.08
CA LYS A 14 -1.85 -16.04 3.48
C LYS A 14 -0.69 -16.81 4.06
N LYS A 15 -0.24 -16.39 5.24
CA LYS A 15 0.79 -17.12 5.96
C LYS A 15 0.37 -17.20 7.42
N GLY A 16 0.01 -18.42 7.88
CA GLY A 16 -0.54 -18.58 9.20
C GLY A 16 -1.88 -17.85 9.29
N THR A 17 -1.99 -16.95 10.26
CA THR A 17 -3.18 -16.12 10.41
C THR A 17 -3.01 -14.74 9.78
N SER A 18 -1.86 -14.50 9.14
CA SER A 18 -1.57 -13.19 8.57
C SER A 18 -1.79 -13.19 7.07
N LEU A 19 -2.15 -12.02 6.57
CA LEU A 19 -2.22 -11.79 5.14
C LEU A 19 -1.04 -10.93 4.75
N ARG A 20 -0.42 -11.26 3.62
CA ARG A 20 0.76 -10.55 3.15
C ARG A 20 0.55 -10.02 1.76
N LEU A 21 1.13 -8.89 1.50
CA LEU A 21 1.02 -8.21 0.22
C LEU A 21 2.38 -7.62 -0.13
N SER A 22 2.86 -7.92 -1.32
CA SER A 22 4.08 -7.26 -1.80
C SER A 22 3.71 -5.94 -2.44
N ILE A 23 4.47 -4.91 -2.12
CA ILE A 23 4.24 -3.59 -2.70
C ILE A 23 5.05 -3.52 -4.00
N PRO A 24 4.38 -3.39 -5.15
CA PRO A 24 5.11 -3.29 -6.42
C PRO A 24 5.98 -2.05 -6.45
N LYS A 25 7.05 -2.14 -7.24
CA LYS A 25 8.02 -1.04 -7.31
C LYS A 25 7.37 0.27 -7.73
N LYS A 26 6.44 0.22 -8.69
CA LYS A 26 5.76 1.43 -9.13
C LYS A 26 5.00 2.11 -8.01
N VAL A 27 4.34 1.30 -7.17
CA VAL A 27 3.59 1.84 -6.05
C VAL A 27 4.54 2.41 -5.00
N ALA A 28 5.62 1.66 -4.71
CA ALA A 28 6.59 2.13 -3.73
C ALA A 28 7.19 3.46 -4.13
N GLU A 29 7.47 3.64 -5.41
CA GLU A 29 8.03 4.90 -5.89
C GLU A 29 7.03 6.05 -5.76
N ARG A 30 5.76 5.77 -6.01
CA ARG A 30 4.74 6.82 -5.95
C ARG A 30 4.49 7.29 -4.52
N ILE A 31 4.56 6.39 -3.56
CA ILE A 31 4.36 6.78 -2.15
C ILE A 31 5.69 6.99 -1.44
N ARG A 32 6.80 6.84 -2.16
CA ARG A 32 8.15 7.15 -1.68
C ARG A 32 8.55 6.33 -0.46
N VAL A 33 8.34 5.03 -0.55
CA VAL A 33 8.74 4.13 0.53
C VAL A 33 9.83 3.19 0.03
N GLY A 34 10.66 2.75 0.95
CA GLY A 34 11.70 1.78 0.68
C GLY A 34 11.91 0.91 1.89
N GLY A 35 12.91 0.04 1.80
CA GLY A 35 13.18 -0.85 2.91
C GLY A 35 13.51 -0.08 4.17
N GLY A 36 12.91 -0.49 5.29
CA GLY A 36 13.13 0.16 6.56
C GLY A 36 12.17 1.29 6.87
N ASP A 37 11.41 1.74 5.88
CA ASP A 37 10.45 2.80 6.14
C ASP A 37 9.23 2.26 6.88
N ILE A 38 8.59 3.14 7.61
CA ILE A 38 7.38 2.80 8.36
C ILE A 38 6.20 3.43 7.63
N VAL A 39 5.15 2.63 7.46
CA VAL A 39 3.94 3.13 6.82
C VAL A 39 2.79 3.08 7.81
N GLY A 40 1.87 4.01 7.67
CA GLY A 40 0.65 4.03 8.45
C GLY A 40 -0.52 3.67 7.56
N PHE A 41 -1.49 3.02 8.16
CA PHE A 41 -2.73 2.69 7.48
C PHE A 41 -3.80 3.64 7.98
N TYR A 42 -4.46 4.31 7.05
CA TYR A 42 -5.42 5.36 7.37
C TYR A 42 -6.77 5.03 6.79
N THR A 43 -7.80 5.58 7.38
CA THR A 43 -9.16 5.42 6.86
C THR A 43 -9.96 6.68 7.11
N ASP A 44 -10.87 6.94 6.18
CA ASP A 44 -11.88 7.99 6.36
C ASP A 44 -13.26 7.40 6.65
N GLY A 45 -13.30 6.09 6.93
CA GLY A 45 -14.54 5.39 7.19
C GLY A 45 -15.08 4.63 5.98
N GLU A 46 -14.65 5.00 4.78
CA GLU A 46 -15.08 4.33 3.56
C GLU A 46 -13.93 3.65 2.84
N ARG A 47 -12.77 4.30 2.82
CA ARG A 47 -11.60 3.77 2.16
C ARG A 47 -10.48 3.58 3.17
N VAL A 48 -9.54 2.74 2.81
CA VAL A 48 -8.32 2.54 3.57
C VAL A 48 -7.16 2.78 2.64
N TRP A 49 -6.17 3.52 3.10
CA TRP A 49 -4.96 3.74 2.31
C TRP A 49 -3.76 3.70 3.22
N LEU A 50 -2.58 3.64 2.60
CA LEU A 50 -1.35 3.67 3.37
C LEU A 50 -0.48 4.82 2.91
N GLU A 51 0.30 5.35 3.83
CA GLU A 51 1.24 6.43 3.56
C GLU A 51 2.50 6.21 4.36
N ARG A 52 3.60 6.74 3.84
CA ARG A 52 4.85 6.71 4.57
C ARG A 52 4.76 7.63 5.77
N MET A 53 5.21 7.14 6.90
CA MET A 53 5.27 7.96 8.11
C MET A 53 6.66 8.59 8.22
N LYS A 54 6.68 9.77 8.73
CA LYS A 54 7.95 10.48 8.96
C LYS A 54 8.57 10.10 10.29
#